data_c78a7d6caad2addf493c2b3191c0e441
#
_entry.id   c78a7d6caad2addf493c2b3191c0e441
#
_cell.length_a   1.000
_cell.length_b   1.000
_cell.length_c   1.000
_cell.angle_alpha   90.00
_cell.angle_beta   90.00
_cell.angle_gamma   90.00
#
_symmetry.space_group_name_H-M   'P 1'
#
loop_
_entity.id
_entity.type
_entity.pdbx_description
1 polymer ?
#
loop_
_entity_poly.entity_id
_entity_poly.type
_entity_poly.pdbx_seq_one_letter_code
_entity_poly.pdbx_strand_id
1 'polypeptide(L)'
;MPFGSTFQNTIISFLAVGNSPSKEMTASTIATAYLVDADLVFPTLIPGSTPLTLPGSSGIEAGFLASFTLCEQLTMEPTPDAWMPAASAIVAFWAGVQFNPLIPAPGGLLGITSTVVFPGEASSLAAGIWTAMKAGTSAMSNQQGAALVAVALNTAMIAHLAQVTGLWAGTAPGVPPIPYVFPWVGAS
;
A
#
# COMPACT_ATOMS: atom_id res chain seq x y z
N MET A 1 -5.91 5.44 12.79
CA MET A 1 -5.52 4.02 12.99
C MET A 1 -4.39 3.75 12.03
N PRO A 2 -3.38 2.98 12.40
CA PRO A 2 -2.35 2.61 11.45
C PRO A 2 -2.95 1.76 10.34
N PHE A 3 -2.33 1.80 9.14
CA PHE A 3 -2.65 0.93 8.02
C PHE A 3 -2.73 -0.54 8.48
N GLY A 4 -3.73 -1.26 8.05
CA GLY A 4 -3.73 -2.71 8.12
C GLY A 4 -4.86 -3.38 8.88
N SER A 5 -5.63 -2.69 9.69
CA SER A 5 -6.71 -3.35 10.45
C SER A 5 -7.89 -3.74 9.57
N THR A 6 -8.35 -2.85 8.70
CA THR A 6 -9.47 -3.12 7.78
C THR A 6 -9.02 -4.04 6.66
N PHE A 7 -7.84 -3.79 6.11
CA PHE A 7 -7.22 -4.63 5.08
C PHE A 7 -7.12 -6.09 5.54
N GLN A 8 -6.47 -6.32 6.70
CA GLN A 8 -6.29 -7.66 7.24
C GLN A 8 -7.61 -8.38 7.49
N ASN A 9 -8.58 -7.72 8.15
CA ASN A 9 -9.86 -8.32 8.48
C ASN A 9 -10.69 -8.64 7.22
N THR A 10 -10.65 -7.79 6.20
CA THR A 10 -11.33 -8.03 4.93
C THR A 10 -10.75 -9.25 4.22
N ILE A 11 -9.42 -9.38 4.16
CA ILE A 11 -8.76 -10.55 3.54
C ILE A 11 -9.08 -11.83 4.30
N ILE A 12 -9.05 -11.82 5.64
CA ILE A 12 -9.43 -12.97 6.45
C ILE A 12 -10.87 -13.39 6.13
N SER A 13 -11.80 -12.46 6.20
CA SER A 13 -13.22 -12.74 5.98
C SER A 13 -13.48 -13.28 4.59
N PHE A 14 -12.81 -12.73 3.58
CA PHE A 14 -12.97 -13.14 2.19
C PHE A 14 -12.42 -14.55 1.92
N LEU A 15 -11.18 -14.83 2.36
CA LEU A 15 -10.52 -16.11 2.09
C LEU A 15 -11.03 -17.26 2.99
N ALA A 16 -11.59 -16.95 4.16
CA ALA A 16 -12.11 -17.97 5.09
C ALA A 16 -13.41 -18.63 4.64
N VAL A 17 -14.14 -18.02 3.69
CA VAL A 17 -15.45 -18.49 3.20
C VAL A 17 -15.31 -19.68 2.26
N GLY A 18 -14.67 -20.73 2.55
CA GLY A 18 -14.72 -22.08 1.93
C GLY A 18 -14.98 -22.25 0.42
N ASN A 19 -15.38 -21.22 -0.27
CA ASN A 19 -15.55 -21.14 -1.71
C ASN A 19 -14.23 -20.67 -2.31
N SER A 20 -13.67 -21.38 -3.26
CA SER A 20 -12.48 -20.92 -4.00
C SER A 20 -12.89 -19.71 -4.84
N PRO A 21 -12.61 -18.48 -4.39
CA PRO A 21 -12.98 -17.29 -5.18
C PRO A 21 -12.15 -17.26 -6.46
N SER A 22 -12.72 -16.67 -7.52
CA SER A 22 -11.94 -16.46 -8.73
C SER A 22 -10.77 -15.49 -8.49
N LYS A 23 -9.76 -15.55 -9.34
CA LYS A 23 -8.62 -14.61 -9.24
C LYS A 23 -9.05 -13.16 -9.40
N GLU A 24 -10.06 -12.90 -10.22
CA GLU A 24 -10.65 -11.57 -10.45
C GLU A 24 -11.27 -11.05 -9.14
N MET A 25 -12.09 -11.87 -8.48
CA MET A 25 -12.68 -11.51 -7.19
C MET A 25 -11.62 -11.29 -6.12
N THR A 26 -10.58 -12.13 -6.10
CA THR A 26 -9.48 -12.01 -5.13
C THR A 26 -8.69 -10.73 -5.36
N ALA A 27 -8.32 -10.42 -6.60
CA ALA A 27 -7.60 -9.20 -6.97
C ALA A 27 -8.40 -7.94 -6.61
N SER A 28 -9.68 -7.92 -6.96
CA SER A 28 -10.59 -6.81 -6.66
C SER A 28 -10.78 -6.59 -5.15
N THR A 29 -10.93 -7.68 -4.38
CA THR A 29 -11.07 -7.60 -2.92
C THR A 29 -9.81 -7.05 -2.27
N ILE A 30 -8.63 -7.54 -2.67
CA ILE A 30 -7.33 -7.05 -2.16
C ILE A 30 -7.17 -5.56 -2.48
N ALA A 31 -7.42 -5.16 -3.72
CA ALA A 31 -7.26 -3.78 -4.18
C ALA A 31 -8.22 -2.81 -3.45
N THR A 32 -9.47 -3.21 -3.27
CA THR A 32 -10.47 -2.41 -2.56
C THR A 32 -10.14 -2.29 -1.08
N ALA A 33 -9.78 -3.39 -0.42
CA ALA A 33 -9.38 -3.38 0.98
C ALA A 33 -8.12 -2.53 1.22
N TYR A 34 -7.15 -2.61 0.28
CA TYR A 34 -5.95 -1.79 0.31
C TYR A 34 -6.28 -0.29 0.23
N LEU A 35 -7.17 0.10 -0.68
CA LEU A 35 -7.56 1.51 -0.86
C LEU A 35 -8.20 2.09 0.40
N VAL A 36 -9.05 1.32 1.09
CA VAL A 36 -9.71 1.75 2.33
C VAL A 36 -8.67 2.08 3.42
N ASP A 37 -7.67 1.24 3.60
CA ASP A 37 -6.64 1.50 4.62
C ASP A 37 -5.62 2.55 4.14
N ALA A 38 -5.36 2.65 2.83
CA ALA A 38 -4.50 3.68 2.25
C ALA A 38 -5.04 5.11 2.48
N ASP A 39 -6.37 5.27 2.52
CA ASP A 39 -7.02 6.55 2.83
C ASP A 39 -6.77 7.03 4.27
N LEU A 40 -6.32 6.15 5.15
CA LEU A 40 -5.99 6.44 6.55
C LEU A 40 -4.50 6.70 6.79
N VAL A 41 -3.66 6.47 5.77
CA VAL A 41 -2.20 6.62 5.88
C VAL A 41 -1.81 8.10 5.85
N PHE A 42 -0.84 8.46 6.67
CA PHE A 42 -0.27 9.81 6.71
C PHE A 42 1.25 9.77 6.91
N PRO A 43 1.99 10.78 6.46
CA PRO A 43 3.41 10.90 6.75
C PRO A 43 3.67 11.09 8.24
N THR A 44 4.68 10.42 8.76
CA THR A 44 4.96 10.36 10.21
C THR A 44 5.31 11.69 10.86
N LEU A 45 5.76 12.68 10.10
CA LEU A 45 6.26 13.96 10.61
C LEU A 45 5.19 15.05 10.78
N ILE A 46 4.01 14.89 10.20
CA ILE A 46 2.92 15.87 10.36
C ILE A 46 1.65 15.12 10.78
N PRO A 47 1.39 15.03 12.08
CA PRO A 47 0.17 14.42 12.58
C PRO A 47 -1.08 15.10 12.01
N GLY A 48 -2.04 14.28 11.59
CA GLY A 48 -3.32 14.78 11.07
C GLY A 48 -3.32 15.14 9.59
N SER A 49 -2.28 14.81 8.82
CA SER A 49 -2.38 14.87 7.35
C SER A 49 -3.26 13.75 6.83
N THR A 50 -4.06 14.05 5.81
CA THR A 50 -4.84 13.05 5.08
C THR A 50 -4.43 13.05 3.62
N PRO A 51 -4.62 11.94 2.89
CA PRO A 51 -4.42 11.96 1.44
C PRO A 51 -5.34 13.01 0.80
N LEU A 52 -4.76 13.92 0.03
CA LEU A 52 -5.49 14.87 -0.79
C LEU A 52 -5.97 14.22 -2.08
N THR A 53 -5.14 13.36 -2.63
CA THR A 53 -5.41 12.62 -3.86
C THR A 53 -4.91 11.19 -3.68
N LEU A 54 -5.81 10.24 -3.85
CA LEU A 54 -5.49 8.83 -3.97
C LEU A 54 -5.80 8.37 -5.40
N PRO A 55 -4.89 7.66 -6.06
CA PRO A 55 -5.23 6.91 -7.26
C PRO A 55 -6.32 5.87 -6.97
N GLY A 56 -7.09 5.50 -7.98
CA GLY A 56 -8.10 4.43 -7.83
C GLY A 56 -7.46 3.05 -7.63
N SER A 57 -8.25 2.09 -7.16
CA SER A 57 -7.82 0.71 -6.90
C SER A 57 -7.57 -0.11 -8.17
N SER A 58 -8.03 0.34 -9.34
CA SER A 58 -8.00 -0.43 -10.59
C SER A 58 -6.59 -0.84 -11.03
N GLY A 59 -5.58 0.01 -10.79
CA GLY A 59 -4.19 -0.32 -11.07
C GLY A 59 -3.68 -1.46 -10.19
N ILE A 60 -4.00 -1.43 -8.90
CA ILE A 60 -3.64 -2.48 -7.92
C ILE A 60 -4.35 -3.79 -8.30
N GLU A 61 -5.65 -3.73 -8.61
CA GLU A 61 -6.44 -4.87 -9.06
C GLU A 61 -5.82 -5.53 -10.30
N ALA A 62 -5.50 -4.75 -11.33
CA ALA A 62 -4.86 -5.25 -12.54
C ALA A 62 -3.49 -5.89 -12.24
N GLY A 63 -2.70 -5.31 -11.34
CA GLY A 63 -1.41 -5.86 -10.92
C GLY A 63 -1.54 -7.22 -10.23
N PHE A 64 -2.49 -7.37 -9.29
CA PHE A 64 -2.75 -8.66 -8.64
C PHE A 64 -3.30 -9.69 -9.63
N LEU A 65 -4.22 -9.30 -10.51
CA LEU A 65 -4.77 -10.20 -11.53
C LEU A 65 -3.68 -10.72 -12.47
N ALA A 66 -2.76 -9.84 -12.89
CA ALA A 66 -1.61 -10.24 -13.70
C ALA A 66 -0.70 -11.21 -12.96
N SER A 67 -0.42 -10.96 -11.67
CA SER A 67 0.38 -11.85 -10.83
C SER A 67 -0.26 -13.23 -10.65
N PHE A 68 -1.57 -13.30 -10.37
CA PHE A 68 -2.28 -14.57 -10.29
C PHE A 68 -2.24 -15.33 -11.63
N THR A 69 -2.41 -14.61 -12.75
CA THR A 69 -2.33 -15.22 -14.09
C THR A 69 -0.95 -15.78 -14.37
N LEU A 70 0.12 -15.08 -13.98
CA LEU A 70 1.48 -15.61 -14.09
C LEU A 70 1.66 -16.87 -13.25
N CYS A 71 1.19 -16.88 -11.99
CA CYS A 71 1.28 -18.05 -11.13
C CYS A 71 0.56 -19.27 -11.72
N GLU A 72 -0.60 -19.10 -12.37
CA GLU A 72 -1.32 -20.19 -13.04
C GLU A 72 -0.57 -20.75 -14.25
N GLN A 73 0.22 -19.94 -14.93
CA GLN A 73 0.99 -20.35 -16.12
C GLN A 73 2.30 -21.06 -15.78
N LEU A 74 2.77 -20.94 -14.55
CA LEU A 74 4.01 -21.58 -14.12
C LEU A 74 3.80 -23.09 -13.91
N THR A 75 4.68 -23.88 -14.45
CA THR A 75 4.75 -25.34 -14.21
C THR A 75 5.53 -25.68 -12.93
N MET A 76 6.16 -24.70 -12.34
CA MET A 76 6.94 -24.78 -11.10
C MET A 76 6.32 -23.87 -10.03
N GLU A 77 6.81 -24.03 -8.79
CA GLU A 77 6.39 -23.15 -7.70
C GLU A 77 6.67 -21.66 -8.06
N PRO A 78 5.68 -20.77 -7.86
CA PRO A 78 5.88 -19.34 -8.11
C PRO A 78 7.08 -18.77 -7.35
N THR A 79 7.80 -17.87 -7.98
CA THR A 79 8.90 -17.11 -7.39
C THR A 79 8.45 -15.68 -7.07
N PRO A 80 9.25 -14.89 -6.34
CA PRO A 80 8.95 -13.46 -6.14
C PRO A 80 8.67 -12.69 -7.44
N ASP A 81 9.31 -13.07 -8.55
CA ASP A 81 9.14 -12.39 -9.84
C ASP A 81 7.69 -12.47 -10.37
N ALA A 82 6.97 -13.55 -10.08
CA ALA A 82 5.55 -13.66 -10.43
C ALA A 82 4.67 -12.60 -9.74
N TRP A 83 5.15 -12.01 -8.65
CA TRP A 83 4.45 -10.97 -7.88
C TRP A 83 4.90 -9.55 -8.20
N MET A 84 5.86 -9.39 -9.12
CA MET A 84 6.31 -8.07 -9.56
C MET A 84 5.21 -7.19 -10.17
N PRO A 85 4.21 -7.70 -10.94
CA PRO A 85 3.11 -6.87 -11.41
C PRO A 85 2.30 -6.25 -10.25
N ALA A 86 1.96 -7.03 -9.23
CA ALA A 86 1.23 -6.55 -8.06
C ALA A 86 2.04 -5.51 -7.27
N ALA A 87 3.31 -5.79 -7.01
CA ALA A 87 4.21 -4.89 -6.31
C ALA A 87 4.43 -3.58 -7.08
N SER A 88 4.65 -3.65 -8.38
CA SER A 88 4.82 -2.47 -9.24
C SER A 88 3.57 -1.60 -9.29
N ALA A 89 2.39 -2.21 -9.27
CA ALA A 89 1.12 -1.49 -9.23
C ALA A 89 0.93 -0.71 -7.91
N ILE A 90 1.32 -1.29 -6.78
CA ILE A 90 1.30 -0.61 -5.47
C ILE A 90 2.31 0.52 -5.43
N VAL A 91 3.53 0.31 -5.94
CA VAL A 91 4.55 1.37 -6.05
C VAL A 91 4.04 2.52 -6.93
N ALA A 92 3.44 2.21 -8.08
CA ALA A 92 2.84 3.21 -8.97
C ALA A 92 1.67 3.97 -8.29
N PHE A 93 0.87 3.28 -7.48
CA PHE A 93 -0.18 3.91 -6.69
C PHE A 93 0.41 4.98 -5.76
N TRP A 94 1.42 4.65 -4.97
CA TRP A 94 2.05 5.60 -4.05
C TRP A 94 2.76 6.75 -4.75
N ALA A 95 3.31 6.53 -5.93
CA ALA A 95 3.89 7.61 -6.75
C ALA A 95 2.86 8.68 -7.13
N GLY A 96 1.58 8.34 -7.16
CA GLY A 96 0.47 9.28 -7.46
C GLY A 96 -0.19 9.90 -6.22
N VAL A 97 0.20 9.50 -5.00
CA VAL A 97 -0.42 10.01 -3.76
C VAL A 97 0.10 11.40 -3.42
N GLN A 98 -0.83 12.27 -3.05
CA GLN A 98 -0.53 13.59 -2.49
C GLN A 98 -1.23 13.71 -1.14
N PHE A 99 -0.52 14.26 -0.17
CA PHE A 99 -1.06 14.52 1.16
C PHE A 99 -1.34 16.00 1.37
N ASN A 100 -2.36 16.30 2.15
CA ASN A 100 -2.71 17.65 2.58
C ASN A 100 -2.59 17.73 4.11
N PRO A 101 -1.83 18.66 4.68
CA PRO A 101 -1.76 18.81 6.12
C PRO A 101 -3.11 19.29 6.67
N LEU A 102 -3.65 18.59 7.69
CA LEU A 102 -4.88 18.99 8.39
C LEU A 102 -4.66 20.17 9.34
N ILE A 103 -3.43 20.42 9.73
CA ILE A 103 -3.04 21.48 10.67
C ILE A 103 -2.17 22.47 9.92
N PRO A 104 -2.36 23.79 10.12
CA PRO A 104 -1.43 24.78 9.63
C PRO A 104 -0.02 24.39 10.03
N ALA A 105 0.88 24.33 9.07
CA ALA A 105 2.24 23.88 9.31
C ALA A 105 2.92 24.68 10.40
N PRO A 106 3.86 24.07 11.13
CA PRO A 106 4.69 24.81 12.07
C PRO A 106 5.34 26.00 11.39
N GLY A 107 5.25 27.17 11.99
CA GLY A 107 5.86 28.38 11.46
C GLY A 107 5.02 29.19 10.46
N GLY A 108 3.71 28.89 10.30
CA GLY A 108 2.82 29.69 9.45
C GLY A 108 3.04 29.51 7.94
N LEU A 109 3.56 28.36 7.52
CA LEU A 109 3.72 28.05 6.09
C LEU A 109 2.38 28.05 5.36
N LEU A 110 2.34 28.58 4.17
CA LEU A 110 1.15 28.68 3.33
C LEU A 110 1.24 27.73 2.12
N GLY A 111 0.09 27.22 1.68
CA GLY A 111 -0.01 26.44 0.45
C GLY A 111 0.81 25.13 0.47
N ILE A 112 0.87 24.45 1.62
CA ILE A 112 1.66 23.24 1.74
C ILE A 112 0.99 22.10 0.99
N THR A 113 1.76 21.46 0.12
CA THR A 113 1.43 20.20 -0.52
C THR A 113 2.55 19.20 -0.33
N SER A 114 2.25 17.92 -0.36
CA SER A 114 3.28 16.89 -0.34
C SER A 114 3.31 16.13 -1.66
N THR A 115 4.50 15.69 -2.02
CA THR A 115 4.72 14.77 -3.12
C THR A 115 5.53 13.57 -2.63
N VAL A 116 5.18 12.38 -3.09
CA VAL A 116 6.01 11.21 -2.88
C VAL A 116 7.20 11.28 -3.84
N VAL A 117 8.41 11.18 -3.29
CA VAL A 117 9.68 11.20 -4.06
C VAL A 117 10.19 9.79 -4.30
N PHE A 118 10.05 8.93 -3.28
CA PHE A 118 10.38 7.52 -3.40
C PHE A 118 9.16 6.69 -2.93
N PRO A 119 8.48 6.01 -3.86
CA PRO A 119 7.25 5.25 -3.54
C PRO A 119 7.52 3.85 -2.99
N GLY A 120 8.75 3.54 -2.59
CA GLY A 120 9.17 2.23 -2.12
C GLY A 120 9.73 1.32 -3.23
N GLU A 121 10.27 0.18 -2.83
CA GLU A 121 10.87 -0.80 -3.75
C GLU A 121 9.90 -1.93 -4.11
N ALA A 122 9.68 -2.13 -5.42
CA ALA A 122 8.82 -3.19 -5.92
C ALA A 122 9.39 -4.59 -5.65
N SER A 123 10.70 -4.78 -5.72
CA SER A 123 11.34 -6.09 -5.51
C SER A 123 11.17 -6.62 -4.09
N SER A 124 11.36 -5.77 -3.09
CA SER A 124 11.16 -6.13 -1.68
C SER A 124 9.70 -6.41 -1.38
N LEU A 125 8.79 -5.63 -1.94
CA LEU A 125 7.35 -5.84 -1.81
C LEU A 125 6.90 -7.13 -2.50
N ALA A 126 7.41 -7.43 -3.70
CA ALA A 126 7.10 -8.68 -4.41
C ALA A 126 7.54 -9.92 -3.60
N ALA A 127 8.73 -9.87 -2.99
CA ALA A 127 9.20 -10.93 -2.09
C ALA A 127 8.30 -11.07 -0.85
N GLY A 128 7.83 -9.97 -0.28
CA GLY A 128 6.88 -9.95 0.83
C GLY A 128 5.52 -10.56 0.45
N ILE A 129 4.97 -10.19 -0.71
CA ILE A 129 3.70 -10.76 -1.22
C ILE A 129 3.86 -12.25 -1.47
N TRP A 130 4.94 -12.68 -2.12
CA TRP A 130 5.23 -14.09 -2.33
C TRP A 130 5.28 -14.88 -1.03
N THR A 131 6.00 -14.37 -0.01
CA THR A 131 6.08 -14.98 1.31
C THR A 131 4.70 -15.09 1.96
N ALA A 132 3.87 -14.06 1.82
CA ALA A 132 2.51 -14.06 2.33
C ALA A 132 1.64 -15.15 1.67
N MET A 133 1.71 -15.27 0.37
CA MET A 133 0.94 -16.29 -0.37
C MET A 133 1.38 -17.71 -0.01
N LYS A 134 2.68 -17.92 0.21
CA LYS A 134 3.20 -19.20 0.70
C LYS A 134 2.76 -19.53 2.12
N ALA A 135 2.56 -18.56 2.99
CA ALA A 135 2.16 -18.80 4.36
C ALA A 135 0.85 -19.61 4.47
N GLY A 136 -0.07 -19.42 3.50
CA GLY A 136 -1.32 -20.15 3.45
C GLY A 136 -1.19 -21.63 3.10
N THR A 137 -0.11 -22.05 2.43
CA THR A 137 0.07 -23.43 1.96
C THR A 137 0.36 -24.41 3.09
N SER A 138 0.84 -23.93 4.24
CA SER A 138 1.12 -24.75 5.43
C SER A 138 -0.07 -24.90 6.37
N ALA A 139 -1.21 -24.31 6.05
CA ALA A 139 -2.37 -24.30 6.94
C ALA A 139 -3.14 -25.63 6.94
N MET A 140 -3.69 -25.99 8.10
CA MET A 140 -4.52 -27.19 8.26
C MET A 140 -6.00 -26.95 7.93
N SER A 141 -6.40 -25.70 7.76
CA SER A 141 -7.77 -25.29 7.38
C SER A 141 -7.77 -24.01 6.58
N ASN A 142 -8.84 -23.78 5.80
CA ASN A 142 -9.00 -22.54 5.02
C ASN A 142 -8.99 -21.30 5.92
N GLN A 143 -9.61 -21.37 7.09
CA GLN A 143 -9.63 -20.26 8.03
C GLN A 143 -8.23 -19.92 8.56
N GLN A 144 -7.44 -20.95 8.90
CA GLN A 144 -6.05 -20.76 9.32
C GLN A 144 -5.20 -20.22 8.17
N GLY A 145 -5.36 -20.74 6.95
CA GLY A 145 -4.66 -20.26 5.77
C GLY A 145 -4.99 -18.78 5.46
N ALA A 146 -6.26 -18.43 5.52
CA ALA A 146 -6.71 -17.05 5.35
C ALA A 146 -6.06 -16.09 6.37
N ALA A 147 -6.00 -16.48 7.64
CA ALA A 147 -5.39 -15.69 8.68
C ALA A 147 -3.87 -15.51 8.45
N LEU A 148 -3.17 -16.60 8.10
CA LEU A 148 -1.72 -16.55 7.83
C LEU A 148 -1.39 -15.65 6.63
N VAL A 149 -2.11 -15.81 5.53
CA VAL A 149 -1.95 -14.96 4.33
C VAL A 149 -2.22 -13.49 4.66
N ALA A 150 -3.33 -13.20 5.33
CA ALA A 150 -3.72 -11.83 5.62
C ALA A 150 -2.72 -11.12 6.54
N VAL A 151 -2.25 -11.78 7.60
CA VAL A 151 -1.24 -11.23 8.52
C VAL A 151 0.07 -10.97 7.79
N ALA A 152 0.55 -11.94 7.01
CA ALA A 152 1.82 -11.80 6.30
C ALA A 152 1.74 -10.74 5.19
N LEU A 153 0.62 -10.69 4.45
CA LEU A 153 0.39 -9.67 3.42
C LEU A 153 0.33 -8.27 4.03
N ASN A 154 -0.39 -8.13 5.14
CA ASN A 154 -0.44 -6.86 5.87
C ASN A 154 0.95 -6.42 6.36
N THR A 155 1.75 -7.36 6.88
CA THR A 155 3.13 -7.08 7.30
C THR A 155 3.98 -6.60 6.13
N ALA A 156 3.86 -7.22 4.95
CA ALA A 156 4.57 -6.79 3.75
C ALA A 156 4.17 -5.37 3.31
N MET A 157 2.88 -5.03 3.39
CA MET A 157 2.37 -3.70 3.05
C MET A 157 2.89 -2.63 4.03
N ILE A 158 2.86 -2.91 5.33
CA ILE A 158 3.41 -1.99 6.35
C ILE A 158 4.92 -1.77 6.15
N ALA A 159 5.67 -2.84 5.88
CA ALA A 159 7.10 -2.76 5.63
C ALA A 159 7.40 -1.93 4.36
N HIS A 160 6.56 -2.03 3.33
CA HIS A 160 6.65 -1.20 2.14
C HIS A 160 6.36 0.28 2.45
N LEU A 161 5.29 0.57 3.20
CA LEU A 161 4.93 1.93 3.58
C LEU A 161 6.04 2.64 4.37
N ALA A 162 6.78 1.91 5.18
CA ALA A 162 7.93 2.46 5.89
C ALA A 162 9.06 2.94 4.96
N GLN A 163 9.11 2.47 3.72
CA GLN A 163 10.09 2.90 2.71
C GLN A 163 9.62 4.12 1.91
N VAL A 164 8.32 4.42 1.91
CA VAL A 164 7.78 5.56 1.15
C VAL A 164 8.29 6.86 1.74
N THR A 165 8.89 7.70 0.92
CA THR A 165 9.41 9.00 1.34
C THR A 165 8.95 10.11 0.40
N GLY A 166 8.96 11.33 0.88
CA GLY A 166 8.53 12.46 0.07
C GLY A 166 9.00 13.80 0.61
N LEU A 167 8.45 14.84 0.02
CA LEU A 167 8.74 16.22 0.37
C LEU A 167 7.45 16.98 0.65
N TRP A 168 7.47 17.81 1.68
CA TRP A 168 6.53 18.88 1.87
C TRP A 168 7.09 20.15 1.21
N ALA A 169 6.28 20.82 0.40
CA ALA A 169 6.64 22.09 -0.20
C ALA A 169 5.59 23.16 0.15
N GLY A 170 6.04 24.34 0.48
CA GLY A 170 5.19 25.48 0.81
C GLY A 170 5.98 26.78 0.79
N THR A 171 5.34 27.87 1.18
CA THR A 171 6.00 29.18 1.28
C THR A 171 5.90 29.71 2.71
N ALA A 172 7.02 30.19 3.25
CA ALA A 172 7.05 30.91 4.49
C ALA A 172 6.60 32.37 4.29
N PRO A 173 5.92 33.00 5.28
CA PRO A 173 5.59 34.42 5.21
C PRO A 173 6.85 35.26 5.03
N GLY A 174 6.81 36.19 4.11
CA GLY A 174 7.93 37.11 3.80
C GLY A 174 7.57 37.98 2.59
N VAL A 175 8.36 38.99 2.33
CA VAL A 175 8.23 39.85 1.14
C VAL A 175 9.61 39.93 0.49
N PRO A 176 9.87 39.16 -0.58
CA PRO A 176 9.01 38.18 -1.25
C PRO A 176 8.81 36.89 -0.40
N PRO A 177 7.76 36.08 -0.69
CA PRO A 177 7.56 34.79 -0.03
C PRO A 177 8.78 33.86 -0.21
N ILE A 178 9.20 33.20 0.85
CA ILE A 178 10.38 32.33 0.83
C ILE A 178 9.93 30.89 0.58
N PRO A 179 10.37 30.22 -0.50
CA PRO A 179 10.10 28.81 -0.71
C PRO A 179 10.67 27.96 0.44
N TYR A 180 9.89 27.02 0.92
CA TYR A 180 10.31 26.11 1.96
C TYR A 180 10.02 24.66 1.55
N VAL A 181 11.01 23.79 1.70
CA VAL A 181 10.91 22.35 1.38
C VAL A 181 11.52 21.56 2.51
N PHE A 182 10.82 20.55 2.98
CA PHE A 182 11.36 19.63 3.99
C PHE A 182 10.94 18.18 3.71
N PRO A 183 11.84 17.23 3.96
CA PRO A 183 11.57 15.81 3.71
C PRO A 183 10.70 15.19 4.78
N TRP A 184 9.96 14.15 4.42
CA TRP A 184 9.35 13.20 5.34
C TRP A 184 9.73 11.77 4.95
N VAL A 185 9.78 10.88 5.94
CA VAL A 185 10.22 9.49 5.81
C VAL A 185 9.21 8.57 6.47
N GLY A 186 8.79 7.56 5.71
CA GLY A 186 7.80 6.60 6.16
C GLY A 186 6.37 7.15 6.15
N ALA A 187 5.44 6.31 5.79
CA ALA A 187 4.02 6.54 5.87
C ALA A 187 3.38 5.40 6.69
N SER A 188 2.39 5.71 7.51
CA SER A 188 1.74 4.72 8.38
C SER A 188 0.28 5.04 8.65
#